data_4a40574103e18f55834c3bd26dafa372
#
_entry.id   4a40574103e18f55834c3bd26dafa372
#
_cell.length_a   1.000
_cell.length_b   1.000
_cell.length_c   1.000
_cell.angle_alpha   90.00
_cell.angle_beta   90.00
_cell.angle_gamma   90.00
#
_symmetry.space_group_name_H-M   'P 1'
#
loop_
_entity.id
_entity.type
_entity.pdbx_description
1 polymer ?
#
loop_
_entity_poly.entity_id
_entity_poly.type
_entity_poly.pdbx_seq_one_letter_code
_entity_poly.pdbx_strand_id
1 'polypeptide(L)'
;MNGEFAMDKYARLIYQPCLPLGRDGRKVTASPEHAALSRKAAGEGMVLLKNLGGALPLKRGEKVALFGKATIEYIKGGGGSGDVYTAYVRNIYDGFAEKEAEGKVSVYMPTVEFYKEYVKEESKKIPTRAQIEKIWDKVNAMDFCKEKDDIIYDTFASMHVREAAVP
;
A
#
# COMPACT_ATOMS: atom_id res chain seq x y z
N MET A 1 -47.93 -14.03 5.77
CA MET A 1 -47.11 -13.86 6.98
C MET A 1 -45.69 -13.55 6.53
N ASN A 2 -45.38 -12.25 6.41
CA ASN A 2 -44.03 -11.82 6.06
C ASN A 2 -43.24 -11.74 7.36
N GLY A 3 -42.53 -12.81 7.69
CA GLY A 3 -41.58 -12.81 8.77
C GLY A 3 -40.38 -11.97 8.39
N GLU A 4 -40.37 -10.71 8.78
CA GLU A 4 -39.12 -9.94 8.89
C GLU A 4 -38.26 -10.67 9.93
N PHE A 5 -37.29 -11.40 9.47
CA PHE A 5 -36.18 -11.83 10.32
C PHE A 5 -35.43 -10.56 10.76
N ALA A 6 -35.81 -10.05 11.95
CA ALA A 6 -34.97 -9.09 12.66
C ALA A 6 -33.62 -9.80 12.92
N MET A 7 -32.65 -9.57 12.07
CA MET A 7 -31.30 -10.06 12.31
C MET A 7 -30.85 -9.47 13.66
N ASP A 8 -30.57 -10.33 14.61
CA ASP A 8 -30.00 -9.96 15.88
C ASP A 8 -28.81 -9.02 15.59
N LYS A 9 -28.73 -7.89 16.30
CA LYS A 9 -27.66 -6.91 16.10
C LYS A 9 -26.25 -7.50 16.21
N TYR A 10 -26.12 -8.65 16.89
CA TYR A 10 -24.87 -9.40 17.02
C TYR A 10 -24.62 -10.38 15.87
N ALA A 11 -25.64 -10.77 15.09
CA ALA A 11 -25.46 -11.60 13.90
C ALA A 11 -24.56 -10.92 12.87
N ARG A 12 -24.57 -9.58 12.81
CA ARG A 12 -23.64 -8.81 11.95
C ARG A 12 -22.18 -9.02 12.34
N LEU A 13 -21.87 -9.23 13.61
CA LEU A 13 -20.49 -9.45 14.08
C LEU A 13 -20.00 -10.87 13.77
N ILE A 14 -20.90 -11.85 13.73
CA ILE A 14 -20.56 -13.26 13.53
C ILE A 14 -20.60 -13.64 12.04
N TYR A 15 -21.55 -13.09 11.29
CA TYR A 15 -21.80 -13.45 9.88
C TYR A 15 -21.52 -12.31 8.90
N GLN A 16 -20.88 -11.24 9.37
CA GLN A 16 -20.57 -10.14 8.46
C GLN A 16 -19.61 -10.64 7.40
N PRO A 17 -19.99 -10.65 6.11
CA PRO A 17 -19.05 -10.95 5.06
C PRO A 17 -17.90 -9.92 5.16
N CYS A 18 -16.68 -10.36 4.91
CA CYS A 18 -15.48 -9.52 4.94
C CYS A 18 -15.55 -8.30 4.00
N LEU A 19 -16.63 -8.20 3.22
CA LEU A 19 -16.90 -7.11 2.29
C LEU A 19 -18.22 -6.45 2.69
N PRO A 20 -18.22 -5.16 3.05
CA PRO A 20 -19.43 -4.41 3.27
C PRO A 20 -20.25 -4.39 1.96
N LEU A 21 -21.47 -4.85 2.06
CA LEU A 21 -22.43 -4.86 0.98
C LEU A 21 -23.41 -3.68 1.15
N GLY A 22 -23.81 -3.08 0.04
CA GLY A 22 -24.92 -2.12 0.03
C GLY A 22 -26.25 -2.79 0.37
N ARG A 23 -27.29 -1.98 0.57
CA ARG A 23 -28.65 -2.48 0.85
C ARG A 23 -29.19 -3.42 -0.23
N ASP A 24 -28.68 -3.29 -1.45
CA ASP A 24 -29.01 -4.09 -2.63
C ASP A 24 -28.07 -5.29 -2.81
N GLY A 25 -27.22 -5.61 -1.84
CA GLY A 25 -26.27 -6.71 -1.88
C GLY A 25 -25.04 -6.46 -2.76
N ARG A 26 -24.90 -5.30 -3.40
CA ARG A 26 -23.73 -4.99 -4.21
C ARG A 26 -22.56 -4.54 -3.36
N LYS A 27 -21.35 -4.82 -3.85
CA LYS A 27 -20.11 -4.35 -3.24
C LYS A 27 -20.02 -2.82 -3.38
N VAL A 28 -20.02 -2.10 -2.25
CA VAL A 28 -19.98 -0.63 -2.21
C VAL A 28 -18.63 -0.05 -1.82
N THR A 29 -17.68 -0.87 -1.36
CA THR A 29 -16.31 -0.44 -1.07
C THR A 29 -15.57 -0.07 -2.33
N ALA A 30 -14.72 0.96 -2.25
CA ALA A 30 -13.89 1.44 -3.36
C ALA A 30 -14.69 1.90 -4.60
N SER A 31 -15.93 2.38 -4.40
CA SER A 31 -16.66 3.04 -5.49
C SER A 31 -15.93 4.36 -5.86
N PRO A 32 -16.14 4.87 -7.10
CA PRO A 32 -15.58 6.17 -7.51
C PRO A 32 -15.91 7.30 -6.54
N GLU A 33 -17.13 7.32 -5.99
CA GLU A 33 -17.59 8.31 -5.04
C GLU A 33 -16.84 8.22 -3.71
N HIS A 34 -16.61 6.99 -3.21
CA HIS A 34 -15.82 6.76 -2.00
C HIS A 34 -14.34 7.13 -2.21
N ALA A 35 -13.78 6.85 -3.38
CA ALA A 35 -12.42 7.26 -3.72
C ALA A 35 -12.29 8.79 -3.80
N ALA A 36 -13.28 9.48 -4.38
CA ALA A 36 -13.33 10.94 -4.43
C ALA A 36 -13.47 11.57 -3.03
N LEU A 37 -14.32 10.99 -2.18
CA LEU A 37 -14.49 11.43 -0.79
C LEU A 37 -13.22 11.23 0.01
N SER A 38 -12.56 10.08 -0.12
CA SER A 38 -11.28 9.80 0.55
C SER A 38 -10.20 10.79 0.14
N ARG A 39 -10.10 11.10 -1.16
CA ARG A 39 -9.16 12.12 -1.67
C ARG A 39 -9.45 13.50 -1.09
N LYS A 40 -10.71 13.89 -1.04
CA LYS A 40 -11.13 15.16 -0.46
C LYS A 40 -10.77 15.24 1.03
N ALA A 41 -11.11 14.22 1.80
CA ALA A 41 -10.81 14.14 3.23
C ALA A 41 -9.29 14.20 3.49
N ALA A 42 -8.48 13.50 2.69
CA ALA A 42 -7.03 13.58 2.79
C ALA A 42 -6.50 15.00 2.53
N GLY A 43 -7.03 15.68 1.52
CA GLY A 43 -6.65 17.08 1.24
C GLY A 43 -7.03 18.05 2.35
N GLU A 44 -8.22 17.91 2.92
CA GLU A 44 -8.69 18.75 4.04
C GLU A 44 -7.96 18.45 5.37
N GLY A 45 -7.45 17.22 5.53
CA GLY A 45 -6.67 16.81 6.71
C GLY A 45 -5.22 17.26 6.69
N MET A 46 -4.69 17.78 5.58
CA MET A 46 -3.29 18.23 5.51
C MET A 46 -3.12 19.60 6.16
N VAL A 47 -2.16 19.69 7.08
CA VAL A 47 -1.80 20.95 7.76
C VAL A 47 -0.34 21.30 7.47
N LEU A 48 -0.12 22.48 6.91
CA LEU A 48 1.23 23.02 6.66
C LEU A 48 1.78 23.64 7.95
N LEU A 49 2.61 22.89 8.66
CA LEU A 49 3.16 23.32 9.96
C LEU A 49 4.28 24.35 9.84
N LYS A 50 5.04 24.33 8.74
CA LYS A 50 6.17 25.24 8.52
C LYS A 50 6.41 25.45 7.03
N ASN A 51 6.57 26.70 6.62
CA ASN A 51 6.88 27.08 5.24
C ASN A 51 7.82 28.29 5.20
N LEU A 52 8.96 28.18 5.87
CA LEU A 52 9.98 29.22 5.85
C LEU A 52 10.62 29.29 4.45
N GLY A 53 10.64 30.47 3.87
CA GLY A 53 11.14 30.68 2.50
C GLY A 53 10.12 30.44 1.39
N GLY A 54 8.87 30.08 1.73
CA GLY A 54 7.79 30.02 0.75
C GLY A 54 7.97 28.92 -0.33
N ALA A 55 8.52 27.74 0.05
CA ALA A 55 8.70 26.63 -0.87
C ALA A 55 7.37 26.04 -1.37
N LEU A 56 6.29 26.25 -0.63
CA LEU A 56 4.94 25.85 -1.00
C LEU A 56 3.99 27.07 -1.02
N PRO A 57 2.99 27.10 -1.90
CA PRO A 57 2.76 26.14 -3.00
C PRO A 57 3.83 26.20 -4.08
N LEU A 58 4.06 25.08 -4.77
CA LEU A 58 4.95 25.03 -5.92
C LEU A 58 4.47 25.99 -7.01
N LYS A 59 5.39 26.69 -7.64
CA LYS A 59 5.08 27.57 -8.76
C LYS A 59 4.84 26.72 -10.01
N ARG A 60 4.03 27.23 -10.92
CA ARG A 60 3.76 26.55 -12.18
C ARG A 60 5.05 26.34 -12.99
N GLY A 61 5.26 25.09 -13.42
CA GLY A 61 6.44 24.70 -14.18
C GLY A 61 7.71 24.48 -13.34
N GLU A 62 7.61 24.60 -12.01
CA GLU A 62 8.73 24.35 -11.12
C GLU A 62 9.19 22.89 -11.20
N LYS A 63 10.51 22.70 -11.19
CA LYS A 63 11.11 21.37 -11.29
C LYS A 63 11.19 20.74 -9.90
N VAL A 64 10.67 19.51 -9.79
CA VAL A 64 10.62 18.73 -8.54
C VAL A 64 11.44 17.46 -8.68
N ALA A 65 12.38 17.23 -7.76
CA ALA A 65 13.09 15.98 -7.62
C ALA A 65 12.43 15.13 -6.51
N LEU A 66 12.12 13.87 -6.82
CA LEU A 66 11.51 12.93 -5.89
C LEU A 66 12.59 11.99 -5.34
N PHE A 67 12.68 11.90 -4.02
CA PHE A 67 13.66 11.05 -3.33
C PHE A 67 12.98 9.97 -2.50
N GLY A 68 13.63 8.81 -2.44
CA GLY A 68 13.19 7.65 -1.67
C GLY A 68 12.36 6.67 -2.48
N LYS A 69 12.55 5.37 -2.22
CA LYS A 69 11.84 4.30 -2.94
C LYS A 69 10.32 4.40 -2.85
N ALA A 70 9.81 4.90 -1.72
CA ALA A 70 8.39 5.07 -1.49
C ALA A 70 7.72 6.03 -2.48
N THR A 71 8.49 6.86 -3.19
CA THR A 71 7.94 7.71 -4.26
C THR A 71 7.51 6.90 -5.47
N ILE A 72 8.15 5.75 -5.70
CA ILE A 72 7.92 4.83 -6.83
C ILE A 72 7.11 3.61 -6.39
N GLU A 73 7.40 3.06 -5.22
CA GLU A 73 6.70 1.92 -4.65
C GLU A 73 6.28 2.23 -3.22
N TYR A 74 5.09 2.81 -3.08
CA TYR A 74 4.53 3.15 -1.76
C TYR A 74 3.97 1.90 -1.08
N ILE A 75 4.35 1.69 0.17
CA ILE A 75 3.83 0.59 0.99
C ILE A 75 2.51 1.04 1.60
N LYS A 76 1.41 0.48 1.14
CA LYS A 76 0.05 0.81 1.60
C LYS A 76 -0.30 0.25 2.98
N GLY A 77 0.45 -0.75 3.43
CA GLY A 77 0.26 -1.44 4.71
C GLY A 77 1.29 -2.53 4.91
N GLY A 78 1.44 -3.00 6.14
CA GLY A 78 2.29 -4.15 6.46
C GLY A 78 1.67 -5.48 6.02
N GLY A 79 2.38 -6.59 6.24
CA GLY A 79 1.86 -7.94 5.98
C GLY A 79 0.68 -8.34 6.88
N GLY A 80 0.11 -9.48 6.63
CA GLY A 80 -1.03 -10.01 7.39
C GLY A 80 -2.33 -9.27 7.11
N SER A 81 -3.07 -8.92 8.15
CA SER A 81 -4.38 -8.27 8.03
C SER A 81 -4.34 -6.86 7.43
N GLY A 82 -3.19 -6.22 7.41
CA GLY A 82 -2.97 -4.92 6.76
C GLY A 82 -2.77 -5.01 5.24
N ASP A 83 -2.50 -6.20 4.70
CA ASP A 83 -2.28 -6.42 3.28
C ASP A 83 -3.59 -6.70 2.55
N VAL A 84 -4.37 -5.64 2.34
CA VAL A 84 -5.66 -5.73 1.65
C VAL A 84 -5.52 -5.63 0.14
N TYR A 85 -6.35 -6.37 -0.56
CA TYR A 85 -6.46 -6.26 -2.01
C TYR A 85 -7.03 -4.90 -2.40
N THR A 86 -6.32 -4.23 -3.31
CA THR A 86 -6.75 -2.94 -3.87
C THR A 86 -6.97 -3.07 -5.38
N ALA A 87 -7.94 -2.34 -5.91
CA ALA A 87 -8.20 -2.32 -7.35
C ALA A 87 -7.05 -1.65 -8.13
N TYR A 88 -6.36 -0.72 -7.51
CA TYR A 88 -5.18 -0.03 -8.06
C TYR A 88 -4.30 0.49 -6.92
N VAL A 89 -3.05 0.74 -7.23
CA VAL A 89 -2.09 1.42 -6.35
C VAL A 89 -1.66 2.71 -7.03
N ARG A 90 -1.57 3.80 -6.28
CA ARG A 90 -1.03 5.07 -6.75
C ARG A 90 0.13 5.48 -5.87
N ASN A 91 1.24 5.73 -6.50
CA ASN A 91 2.45 6.18 -5.85
C ASN A 91 2.53 7.72 -5.88
N ILE A 92 3.46 8.28 -5.15
CA ILE A 92 3.72 9.73 -5.15
C ILE A 92 4.11 10.19 -6.57
N TYR A 93 4.96 9.43 -7.25
CA TYR A 93 5.35 9.72 -8.62
C TYR A 93 4.14 9.80 -9.57
N ASP A 94 3.17 8.89 -9.45
CA ASP A 94 1.98 8.90 -10.31
C ASP A 94 1.19 10.20 -10.15
N GLY A 95 1.08 10.71 -8.91
CA GLY A 95 0.45 11.99 -8.64
C GLY A 95 1.20 13.18 -9.26
N PHE A 96 2.53 13.17 -9.21
CA PHE A 96 3.34 14.22 -9.83
C PHE A 96 3.32 14.12 -11.36
N ALA A 97 3.34 12.92 -11.95
CA ALA A 97 3.21 12.72 -13.39
C ALA A 97 1.89 13.28 -13.95
N GLU A 98 0.77 13.11 -13.21
CA GLU A 98 -0.49 13.77 -13.58
C GLU A 98 -0.37 15.30 -13.57
N LYS A 99 0.28 15.84 -12.55
CA LYS A 99 0.48 17.31 -12.44
C LYS A 99 1.44 17.83 -13.51
N GLU A 100 2.40 17.04 -13.93
CA GLU A 100 3.28 17.35 -15.07
C GLU A 100 2.49 17.36 -16.39
N ALA A 101 1.63 16.36 -16.61
CA ALA A 101 0.74 16.32 -17.78
C ALA A 101 -0.23 17.52 -17.83
N GLU A 102 -0.63 18.05 -16.69
CA GLU A 102 -1.43 19.28 -16.55
C GLU A 102 -0.56 20.56 -16.74
N GLY A 103 0.75 20.45 -16.94
CA GLY A 103 1.69 21.58 -17.04
C GLY A 103 1.85 22.37 -15.75
N LYS A 104 1.59 21.76 -14.59
CA LYS A 104 1.68 22.41 -13.27
C LYS A 104 3.07 22.34 -12.66
N VAL A 105 3.78 21.23 -12.88
CA VAL A 105 5.15 20.99 -12.38
C VAL A 105 5.97 20.31 -13.47
N SER A 106 7.28 20.18 -13.28
CA SER A 106 8.15 19.34 -14.08
C SER A 106 8.90 18.37 -13.18
N VAL A 107 8.85 17.08 -13.47
CA VAL A 107 9.50 16.05 -12.66
C VAL A 107 10.95 15.87 -13.11
N TYR A 108 11.89 15.85 -12.16
CA TYR A 108 13.28 15.52 -12.43
C TYR A 108 13.46 14.02 -12.60
N MET A 109 13.41 13.56 -13.84
CA MET A 109 13.40 12.14 -14.19
C MET A 109 14.58 11.32 -13.71
N PRO A 110 15.84 11.83 -13.65
CA PRO A 110 16.98 11.01 -13.20
C PRO A 110 16.80 10.39 -11.80
N THR A 111 16.15 11.07 -10.86
CA THR A 111 15.85 10.49 -9.53
C THR A 111 14.78 9.39 -9.63
N VAL A 112 13.77 9.59 -10.46
CA VAL A 112 12.71 8.61 -10.71
C VAL A 112 13.29 7.34 -11.35
N GLU A 113 14.14 7.49 -12.36
CA GLU A 113 14.79 6.36 -13.04
C GLU A 113 15.71 5.59 -12.11
N PHE A 114 16.50 6.29 -11.30
CA PHE A 114 17.33 5.68 -10.26
C PHE A 114 16.50 4.79 -9.33
N TYR A 115 15.41 5.32 -8.76
CA TYR A 115 14.59 4.54 -7.83
C TYR A 115 13.79 3.43 -8.51
N LYS A 116 13.37 3.59 -9.76
CA LYS A 116 12.77 2.51 -10.54
C LYS A 116 13.72 1.33 -10.72
N GLU A 117 14.97 1.61 -11.09
CA GLU A 117 15.97 0.55 -11.26
C GLU A 117 16.34 -0.06 -9.90
N TYR A 118 16.49 0.74 -8.85
CA TYR A 118 16.72 0.26 -7.50
C TYR A 118 15.62 -0.71 -7.04
N VAL A 119 14.35 -0.34 -7.16
CA VAL A 119 13.21 -1.20 -6.79
C VAL A 119 13.21 -2.48 -7.61
N LYS A 120 13.50 -2.42 -8.90
CA LYS A 120 13.57 -3.58 -9.78
C LYS A 120 14.69 -4.55 -9.36
N GLU A 121 15.88 -4.05 -9.03
CA GLU A 121 17.00 -4.90 -8.55
C GLU A 121 16.69 -5.50 -7.18
N GLU A 122 16.17 -4.72 -6.24
CA GLU A 122 15.80 -5.22 -4.91
C GLU A 122 14.67 -6.26 -4.99
N SER A 123 13.73 -6.10 -5.91
CA SER A 123 12.65 -7.07 -6.14
C SER A 123 13.15 -8.47 -6.53
N LYS A 124 14.31 -8.57 -7.16
CA LYS A 124 14.92 -9.86 -7.52
C LYS A 124 15.41 -10.65 -6.30
N LYS A 125 15.66 -9.97 -5.18
CA LYS A 125 16.12 -10.59 -3.92
C LYS A 125 14.98 -11.21 -3.12
N ILE A 126 13.73 -10.86 -3.44
CA ILE A 126 12.56 -11.39 -2.75
C ILE A 126 12.33 -12.84 -3.17
N PRO A 127 12.22 -13.78 -2.20
CA PRO A 127 11.96 -15.16 -2.55
C PRO A 127 10.63 -15.31 -3.30
N THR A 128 10.65 -16.16 -4.31
CA THR A 128 9.45 -16.53 -5.05
C THR A 128 8.50 -17.34 -4.17
N ARG A 129 7.20 -17.37 -4.52
CA ARG A 129 6.21 -18.18 -3.80
C ARG A 129 6.64 -19.65 -3.68
N ALA A 130 7.19 -20.24 -4.74
CA ALA A 130 7.66 -21.62 -4.71
C ALA A 130 8.85 -21.83 -3.76
N GLN A 131 9.72 -20.85 -3.59
CA GLN A 131 10.80 -20.89 -2.60
C GLN A 131 10.24 -20.78 -1.17
N ILE A 132 9.28 -19.89 -0.96
CA ILE A 132 8.59 -19.75 0.32
C ILE A 132 7.85 -21.03 0.70
N GLU A 133 7.10 -21.64 -0.22
CA GLU A 133 6.41 -22.91 0.01
C GLU A 133 7.38 -24.01 0.44
N LYS A 134 8.53 -24.16 -0.24
CA LYS A 134 9.57 -25.13 0.16
C LYS A 134 10.14 -24.87 1.55
N ILE A 135 10.31 -23.60 1.93
CA ILE A 135 10.77 -23.25 3.28
C ILE A 135 9.71 -23.65 4.30
N TRP A 136 8.43 -23.36 4.03
CA TRP A 136 7.33 -23.75 4.92
C TRP A 136 7.18 -25.26 5.05
N ASP A 137 7.34 -26.02 3.98
CA ASP A 137 7.33 -27.48 4.04
C ASP A 137 8.45 -28.00 4.97
N LYS A 138 9.66 -27.42 4.86
CA LYS A 138 10.77 -27.74 5.74
C LYS A 138 10.46 -27.38 7.19
N VAL A 139 9.97 -26.17 7.44
CA VAL A 139 9.62 -25.67 8.79
C VAL A 139 8.54 -26.52 9.43
N ASN A 140 7.52 -26.94 8.67
CA ASN A 140 6.44 -27.78 9.18
C ASN A 140 6.89 -29.19 9.54
N ALA A 141 7.94 -29.70 8.89
CA ALA A 141 8.54 -31.01 9.18
C ALA A 141 9.50 -30.99 10.37
N MET A 142 9.84 -29.83 10.90
CA MET A 142 10.76 -29.70 12.04
C MET A 142 10.00 -29.71 13.37
N ASP A 143 10.60 -30.34 14.38
CA ASP A 143 10.16 -30.17 15.77
C ASP A 143 10.35 -28.73 16.25
N PHE A 144 9.64 -28.35 17.30
CA PHE A 144 9.78 -27.02 17.89
C PHE A 144 11.17 -26.85 18.51
N CYS A 145 11.97 -25.97 17.90
CA CYS A 145 13.35 -25.68 18.33
C CYS A 145 13.74 -24.26 17.89
N LYS A 146 14.83 -23.75 18.43
CA LYS A 146 15.33 -22.41 18.11
C LYS A 146 15.62 -22.25 16.62
N GLU A 147 16.19 -23.27 15.97
CA GLU A 147 16.49 -23.25 14.53
C GLU A 147 15.23 -23.04 13.69
N LYS A 148 14.09 -23.63 14.10
CA LYS A 148 12.81 -23.42 13.46
C LYS A 148 12.36 -21.96 13.55
N ASP A 149 12.49 -21.37 14.73
CA ASP A 149 12.12 -19.97 14.95
C ASP A 149 13.02 -19.03 14.13
N ASP A 150 14.31 -19.29 14.06
CA ASP A 150 15.28 -18.52 13.27
C ASP A 150 14.93 -18.58 11.77
N ILE A 151 14.60 -19.76 11.22
CA ILE A 151 14.17 -19.91 9.81
C ILE A 151 12.86 -19.16 9.54
N ILE A 152 11.90 -19.23 10.46
CA ILE A 152 10.64 -18.51 10.35
C ILE A 152 10.91 -17.00 10.31
N TYR A 153 11.72 -16.51 11.25
CA TYR A 153 12.06 -15.10 11.33
C TYR A 153 12.76 -14.61 10.06
N ASP A 154 13.78 -15.33 9.60
CA ASP A 154 14.55 -14.98 8.39
C ASP A 154 13.65 -15.00 7.13
N THR A 155 12.72 -15.95 7.08
CA THR A 155 11.74 -16.01 5.97
C THR A 155 10.84 -14.79 5.96
N PHE A 156 10.28 -14.41 7.11
CA PHE A 156 9.48 -13.18 7.21
C PHE A 156 10.32 -11.95 6.93
N ALA A 157 11.53 -11.85 7.45
CA ALA A 157 12.43 -10.73 7.17
C ALA A 157 12.72 -10.61 5.68
N SER A 158 12.96 -11.72 4.98
CA SER A 158 13.22 -11.72 3.54
C SER A 158 12.00 -11.31 2.70
N MET A 159 10.78 -11.66 3.13
CA MET A 159 9.54 -11.23 2.49
C MET A 159 9.31 -9.72 2.65
N HIS A 160 9.82 -9.12 3.73
CA HIS A 160 9.66 -7.71 4.07
C HIS A 160 10.90 -6.84 3.72
N VAL A 161 11.86 -7.37 2.99
CA VAL A 161 13.05 -6.61 2.52
C VAL A 161 12.66 -5.33 1.76
N ARG A 162 11.49 -5.32 1.12
CA ARG A 162 10.93 -4.10 0.53
C ARG A 162 10.69 -2.98 1.55
N GLU A 163 10.45 -3.32 2.80
CA GLU A 163 10.16 -2.37 3.88
C GLU A 163 11.42 -1.87 4.56
N ALA A 164 12.45 -2.73 4.67
CA ALA A 164 13.63 -2.47 5.47
C ALA A 164 14.78 -1.77 4.73
N ALA A 165 14.87 -1.88 3.42
CA ALA A 165 15.97 -1.32 2.64
C ALA A 165 15.71 0.13 2.26
N VAL A 166 15.86 1.05 3.21
CA VAL A 166 15.96 2.48 2.93
C VAL A 166 17.30 2.96 3.42
N PRO A 167 18.22 3.39 2.56
CA PRO A 167 19.26 4.31 2.98
C PRO A 167 18.67 5.70 3.20
#